data_9f6c5912a1f49fb41f204b5d9abfb9f2
#
_entry.id   9f6c5912a1f49fb41f204b5d9abfb9f2
#
_cell.length_a   1.000
_cell.length_b   1.000
_cell.length_c   1.000
_cell.angle_alpha   90.00
_cell.angle_beta   90.00
_cell.angle_gamma   90.00
#
_symmetry.space_group_name_H-M   'P 1'
#
loop_
_entity.id
_entity.type
_entity.pdbx_description
1 polymer ?
#
loop_
_entity_poly.entity_id
_entity_poly.type
_entity_poly.pdbx_seq_one_letter_code
_entity_poly.pdbx_strand_id
1 'polypeptide(L)'
;MVGSVLVQRMREERDFDQVEPVFFSTSQAGGKGPRIGRDVEPVKDARDIAALKALPVIISCQGGDYTSEIYPRLRQAGWQGYWIDAASALRMKDDAAIILDPVNMPKIEEALSTGIKNYIGGNCTVSLMLMAMAGLFQRDEIEWMTSMTYQAASGAGAAAMRDLVAQMARVGRSAEPLLEDPASVILDIDRAVTETLRSADLPKSNTEFPLAGSLLPWIDKDLGNGQSREEWKAQAEANKILGRNGNAIPMDGVCVRIGAMRCHSQALTIKLRRPLPMDEVEGMLADAHDWVKVVPNRREESLAELTPAAVTGKLSVPVGRLRKLPMGEGYLAAFTVGDQLLWGAAEPLRRMVRILVDAGVKR
;
A
#
# COMPACT_ATOMS: atom_id res chain seq x y z
N MET A 1 -10.55 7.13 -4.20
CA MET A 1 -10.34 5.69 -3.96
C MET A 1 -9.90 5.42 -2.52
N VAL A 2 -8.73 5.84 -2.06
CA VAL A 2 -8.27 5.62 -0.67
C VAL A 2 -9.27 6.16 0.36
N GLY A 3 -9.73 7.40 0.20
CA GLY A 3 -10.74 8.00 1.09
C GLY A 3 -12.05 7.19 1.16
N SER A 4 -12.49 6.59 0.06
CA SER A 4 -13.70 5.74 0.07
C SER A 4 -13.47 4.44 0.86
N VAL A 5 -12.28 3.83 0.74
CA VAL A 5 -11.91 2.65 1.53
C VAL A 5 -11.76 3.03 3.00
N LEU A 6 -11.15 4.17 3.31
CA LEU A 6 -11.03 4.68 4.67
C LEU A 6 -12.41 4.85 5.34
N VAL A 7 -13.35 5.53 4.67
CA VAL A 7 -14.72 5.72 5.18
C VAL A 7 -15.42 4.39 5.39
N GLN A 8 -15.26 3.45 4.44
CA GLN A 8 -15.81 2.10 4.58
C GLN A 8 -15.25 1.40 5.81
N ARG A 9 -13.93 1.38 5.99
CA ARG A 9 -13.26 0.75 7.14
C ARG A 9 -13.65 1.41 8.47
N MET A 10 -13.67 2.75 8.52
CA MET A 10 -14.11 3.48 9.72
C MET A 10 -15.56 3.15 10.10
N ARG A 11 -16.43 2.89 9.11
CA ARG A 11 -17.81 2.47 9.35
C ARG A 11 -17.89 1.02 9.88
N GLU A 12 -17.15 0.10 9.27
CA GLU A 12 -17.08 -1.31 9.69
C GLU A 12 -16.56 -1.45 11.11
N GLU A 13 -15.57 -0.65 11.49
CA GLU A 13 -14.91 -0.64 12.80
C GLU A 13 -15.60 0.31 13.81
N ARG A 14 -16.71 0.95 13.42
CA ARG A 14 -17.51 1.86 14.23
C ARG A 14 -16.72 3.08 14.76
N ASP A 15 -15.71 3.54 14.04
CA ASP A 15 -14.91 4.70 14.46
C ASP A 15 -15.76 6.00 14.50
N PHE A 16 -16.79 6.09 13.66
CA PHE A 16 -17.72 7.23 13.67
C PHE A 16 -18.57 7.36 14.95
N ASP A 17 -18.58 6.34 15.82
CA ASP A 17 -19.19 6.46 17.16
C ASP A 17 -18.33 7.34 18.10
N GLN A 18 -17.05 7.54 17.76
CA GLN A 18 -16.06 8.25 18.59
C GLN A 18 -15.59 9.58 18.00
N VAL A 19 -15.82 9.81 16.71
CA VAL A 19 -15.39 11.03 16.03
C VAL A 19 -16.54 11.71 15.30
N GLU A 20 -16.50 13.06 15.22
CA GLU A 20 -17.43 13.87 14.44
C GLU A 20 -16.78 14.27 13.11
N PRO A 21 -17.11 13.59 11.98
CA PRO A 21 -16.43 13.85 10.72
C PRO A 21 -17.02 15.05 9.98
N VAL A 22 -16.14 15.86 9.41
CA VAL A 22 -16.48 16.86 8.39
C VAL A 22 -15.79 16.45 7.09
N PHE A 23 -16.55 16.34 6.00
CA PHE A 23 -16.03 15.88 4.73
C PHE A 23 -15.67 17.03 3.79
N PHE A 24 -14.51 16.91 3.15
CA PHE A 24 -13.98 17.89 2.21
C PHE A 24 -13.63 17.24 0.87
N SER A 25 -13.77 17.98 -0.21
CA SER A 25 -13.36 17.54 -1.54
C SER A 25 -12.89 18.71 -2.38
N THR A 26 -11.93 18.45 -3.27
CA THR A 26 -11.46 19.42 -4.27
C THR A 26 -12.39 19.54 -5.48
N SER A 27 -13.28 18.55 -5.70
CA SER A 27 -14.12 18.46 -6.91
C SER A 27 -15.61 18.27 -6.63
N GLN A 28 -16.01 18.02 -5.37
CA GLN A 28 -17.40 17.68 -5.00
C GLN A 28 -17.94 18.59 -3.89
N ALA A 29 -17.37 19.78 -3.71
CA ALA A 29 -17.86 20.75 -2.74
C ALA A 29 -19.34 21.09 -2.99
N GLY A 30 -20.15 21.15 -1.92
CA GLY A 30 -21.61 21.33 -1.96
C GLY A 30 -22.40 20.03 -2.22
N GLY A 31 -21.73 18.94 -2.57
CA GLY A 31 -22.36 17.63 -2.79
C GLY A 31 -22.73 16.92 -1.48
N LYS A 32 -23.45 15.81 -1.62
CA LYS A 32 -23.79 14.95 -0.48
C LYS A 32 -22.53 14.27 0.09
N GLY A 33 -22.41 14.29 1.41
CA GLY A 33 -21.36 13.55 2.11
C GLY A 33 -21.52 12.02 2.00
N PRO A 34 -20.46 11.26 2.34
CA PRO A 34 -20.51 9.80 2.36
C PRO A 34 -21.52 9.30 3.38
N ARG A 35 -22.11 8.13 3.12
CA ARG A 35 -23.03 7.46 4.07
C ARG A 35 -22.22 6.83 5.20
N ILE A 36 -22.43 7.29 6.43
CA ILE A 36 -21.75 6.79 7.64
C ILE A 36 -22.72 6.25 8.72
N GLY A 37 -23.98 6.00 8.36
CA GLY A 37 -25.02 5.55 9.29
C GLY A 37 -25.81 6.66 9.96
N ARG A 38 -25.43 7.92 9.74
CA ARG A 38 -26.14 9.14 10.16
C ARG A 38 -26.01 10.23 9.10
N ASP A 39 -26.82 11.29 9.24
CA ASP A 39 -26.71 12.45 8.38
C ASP A 39 -25.40 13.20 8.65
N VAL A 40 -24.82 13.73 7.58
CA VAL A 40 -23.61 14.56 7.61
C VAL A 40 -23.85 15.84 6.84
N GLU A 41 -23.10 16.89 7.20
CA GLU A 41 -23.11 18.14 6.44
C GLU A 41 -22.71 17.92 4.97
N PRO A 42 -23.16 18.79 4.05
CA PRO A 42 -22.65 18.81 2.69
C PRO A 42 -21.11 18.88 2.66
N VAL A 43 -20.51 18.25 1.67
CA VAL A 43 -19.05 18.24 1.47
C VAL A 43 -18.55 19.69 1.33
N LYS A 44 -17.55 20.08 2.12
CA LYS A 44 -16.92 21.41 2.07
C LYS A 44 -15.78 21.45 1.03
N ASP A 45 -15.38 22.66 0.64
CA ASP A 45 -14.23 22.85 -0.23
C ASP A 45 -12.92 22.52 0.52
N ALA A 46 -12.17 21.56 0.00
CA ALA A 46 -10.88 21.15 0.57
C ALA A 46 -9.78 22.24 0.48
N ARG A 47 -10.03 23.36 -0.20
CA ARG A 47 -9.14 24.54 -0.24
C ARG A 47 -9.50 25.64 0.73
N ASP A 48 -10.60 25.51 1.46
CA ASP A 48 -11.01 26.48 2.48
C ASP A 48 -10.14 26.33 3.75
N ILE A 49 -9.10 27.14 3.81
CA ILE A 49 -8.15 27.16 4.95
C ILE A 49 -8.83 27.52 6.26
N ALA A 50 -9.85 28.38 6.26
CA ALA A 50 -10.54 28.79 7.47
C ALA A 50 -11.36 27.62 8.05
N ALA A 51 -12.08 26.90 7.20
CA ALA A 51 -12.83 25.71 7.60
C ALA A 51 -11.90 24.57 8.07
N LEU A 52 -10.80 24.33 7.36
CA LEU A 52 -9.82 23.31 7.73
C LEU A 52 -9.12 23.64 9.05
N LYS A 53 -8.77 24.92 9.29
CA LYS A 53 -8.09 25.37 10.51
C LYS A 53 -8.90 25.12 11.78
N ALA A 54 -10.21 25.04 11.68
CA ALA A 54 -11.11 24.79 12.82
C ALA A 54 -11.03 23.33 13.34
N LEU A 55 -10.41 22.41 12.58
CA LEU A 55 -10.38 21.00 12.91
C LEU A 55 -9.15 20.63 13.73
N PRO A 56 -9.27 19.80 14.79
CA PRO A 56 -8.12 19.32 15.57
C PRO A 56 -7.31 18.26 14.83
N VAL A 57 -7.94 17.50 13.93
CA VAL A 57 -7.33 16.43 13.13
C VAL A 57 -7.79 16.54 11.69
N ILE A 58 -6.89 16.45 10.75
CA ILE A 58 -7.18 16.38 9.32
C ILE A 58 -6.60 15.10 8.75
N ILE A 59 -7.43 14.33 8.01
CA ILE A 59 -6.99 13.14 7.28
C ILE A 59 -7.04 13.46 5.79
N SER A 60 -5.88 13.44 5.12
CA SER A 60 -5.76 13.68 3.70
C SER A 60 -5.64 12.38 2.90
N CYS A 61 -6.49 12.24 1.87
CA CYS A 61 -6.41 11.21 0.82
C CYS A 61 -6.41 11.86 -0.57
N GLN A 62 -6.04 13.14 -0.67
CA GLN A 62 -6.13 13.96 -1.89
C GLN A 62 -4.88 13.87 -2.78
N GLY A 63 -3.78 13.28 -2.28
CA GLY A 63 -2.53 13.15 -3.02
C GLY A 63 -1.48 14.23 -2.68
N GLY A 64 -0.26 14.01 -3.19
CA GLY A 64 0.91 14.80 -2.82
C GLY A 64 0.84 16.28 -3.23
N ASP A 65 0.25 16.58 -4.38
CA ASP A 65 0.11 17.97 -4.86
C ASP A 65 -0.79 18.79 -3.92
N TYR A 66 -1.91 18.21 -3.48
CA TYR A 66 -2.78 18.82 -2.48
C TYR A 66 -2.04 19.07 -1.16
N THR A 67 -1.31 18.09 -0.68
CA THR A 67 -0.52 18.24 0.56
C THR A 67 0.52 19.34 0.41
N SER A 68 1.23 19.39 -0.70
CA SER A 68 2.25 20.41 -0.98
C SER A 68 1.67 21.82 -1.08
N GLU A 69 0.44 21.95 -1.54
CA GLU A 69 -0.28 23.24 -1.62
C GLU A 69 -0.88 23.65 -0.27
N ILE A 70 -1.65 22.78 0.36
CA ILE A 70 -2.55 23.14 1.48
C ILE A 70 -1.85 23.07 2.85
N TYR A 71 -1.03 22.05 3.08
CA TYR A 71 -0.39 21.86 4.38
C TYR A 71 0.46 23.08 4.84
N PRO A 72 1.35 23.67 4.00
CA PRO A 72 2.10 24.87 4.38
C PRO A 72 1.21 26.06 4.70
N ARG A 73 0.15 26.26 3.92
CA ARG A 73 -0.82 27.36 4.13
C ARG A 73 -1.55 27.23 5.46
N LEU A 74 -1.92 26.02 5.85
CA LEU A 74 -2.53 25.73 7.15
C LEU A 74 -1.58 26.05 8.31
N ARG A 75 -0.32 25.61 8.21
CA ARG A 75 0.69 25.89 9.23
C ARG A 75 0.98 27.41 9.33
N GLN A 76 1.11 28.11 8.20
CA GLN A 76 1.27 29.58 8.17
C GLN A 76 0.07 30.31 8.75
N ALA A 77 -1.16 29.78 8.58
CA ALA A 77 -2.35 30.31 9.23
C ALA A 77 -2.40 30.04 10.75
N GLY A 78 -1.39 29.36 11.33
CA GLY A 78 -1.26 29.09 12.76
C GLY A 78 -2.01 27.82 13.22
N TRP A 79 -2.38 26.91 12.32
CA TRP A 79 -3.00 25.65 12.70
C TRP A 79 -2.01 24.73 13.43
N GLN A 80 -2.42 24.20 14.59
CA GLN A 80 -1.61 23.32 15.46
C GLN A 80 -2.16 21.89 15.57
N GLY A 81 -3.14 21.54 14.73
CA GLY A 81 -3.76 20.22 14.74
C GLY A 81 -2.88 19.12 14.15
N TYR A 82 -3.39 17.92 14.18
CA TYR A 82 -2.73 16.73 13.66
C TYR A 82 -3.06 16.52 12.17
N TRP A 83 -2.01 16.30 11.37
CA TRP A 83 -2.11 15.97 9.94
C TRP A 83 -1.84 14.49 9.73
N ILE A 84 -2.83 13.75 9.26
CA ILE A 84 -2.71 12.34 8.87
C ILE A 84 -2.83 12.28 7.34
N ASP A 85 -1.88 11.64 6.65
CA ASP A 85 -1.84 11.70 5.18
C ASP A 85 -1.48 10.35 4.54
N ALA A 86 -2.22 10.00 3.49
CA ALA A 86 -1.87 8.86 2.62
C ALA A 86 -0.71 9.17 1.66
N ALA A 87 -0.50 10.47 1.34
CA ALA A 87 0.49 10.90 0.36
C ALA A 87 1.91 10.93 0.93
N SER A 88 2.90 10.79 0.04
CA SER A 88 4.31 10.72 0.42
C SER A 88 5.01 12.07 0.64
N ALA A 89 4.33 13.20 0.41
CA ALA A 89 4.96 14.53 0.38
C ALA A 89 5.72 14.88 1.67
N LEU A 90 5.21 14.48 2.83
CA LEU A 90 5.83 14.73 4.14
C LEU A 90 6.56 13.51 4.72
N ARG A 91 6.49 12.34 4.07
CA ARG A 91 6.91 11.06 4.63
C ARG A 91 8.36 11.04 5.13
N MET A 92 9.26 11.69 4.42
CA MET A 92 10.69 11.73 4.77
C MET A 92 11.12 12.99 5.53
N LYS A 93 10.18 13.83 5.98
CA LYS A 93 10.48 15.01 6.80
C LYS A 93 10.79 14.60 8.24
N ASP A 94 11.70 15.31 8.91
CA ASP A 94 12.11 15.02 10.29
C ASP A 94 10.99 15.27 11.31
N ASP A 95 10.07 16.19 10.99
CA ASP A 95 8.87 16.51 11.79
C ASP A 95 7.66 15.62 11.44
N ALA A 96 7.89 14.47 10.82
CA ALA A 96 6.85 13.52 10.44
C ALA A 96 7.21 12.08 10.84
N ALA A 97 6.22 11.37 11.40
CA ALA A 97 6.29 9.93 11.65
C ALA A 97 5.57 9.15 10.55
N ILE A 98 6.20 8.07 10.08
CA ILE A 98 5.52 7.10 9.22
C ILE A 98 4.79 6.10 10.11
N ILE A 99 3.50 5.88 9.84
CA ILE A 99 2.62 5.07 10.69
C ILE A 99 2.38 3.68 10.13
N LEU A 100 2.67 2.68 10.94
CA LEU A 100 2.35 1.28 10.72
C LEU A 100 2.33 0.59 12.11
N ASP A 101 1.34 0.90 12.92
CA ASP A 101 1.29 0.57 14.35
C ASP A 101 1.54 -0.91 14.72
N PRO A 102 1.13 -1.93 13.92
CA PRO A 102 1.49 -3.32 14.25
C PRO A 102 3.01 -3.58 14.19
N VAL A 103 3.76 -2.69 13.52
CA VAL A 103 5.22 -2.81 13.35
C VAL A 103 5.98 -1.83 14.22
N ASN A 104 5.48 -0.57 14.35
CA ASN A 104 6.25 0.52 14.94
C ASN A 104 5.51 1.34 16.00
N MET A 105 4.58 0.75 16.74
CA MET A 105 3.83 1.45 17.78
C MET A 105 4.73 2.25 18.76
N PRO A 106 5.86 1.72 19.26
CA PRO A 106 6.75 2.50 20.15
C PRO A 106 7.27 3.80 19.50
N LYS A 107 7.49 3.82 18.18
CA LYS A 107 7.91 5.03 17.46
C LYS A 107 6.77 6.04 17.29
N ILE A 108 5.55 5.57 17.17
CA ILE A 108 4.36 6.43 17.14
C ILE A 108 4.15 7.08 18.51
N GLU A 109 4.29 6.32 19.59
CA GLU A 109 4.20 6.83 20.97
C GLU A 109 5.30 7.85 21.28
N GLU A 110 6.55 7.58 20.87
CA GLU A 110 7.67 8.53 20.97
C GLU A 110 7.34 9.82 20.21
N ALA A 111 6.83 9.72 18.98
CA ALA A 111 6.44 10.87 18.17
C ALA A 111 5.33 11.70 18.82
N LEU A 112 4.33 11.05 19.44
CA LEU A 112 3.27 11.72 20.18
C LEU A 112 3.83 12.47 21.41
N SER A 113 4.71 11.82 22.18
CA SER A 113 5.30 12.40 23.39
C SER A 113 6.22 13.59 23.10
N THR A 114 6.89 13.59 21.96
CA THR A 114 7.77 14.68 21.49
C THR A 114 7.03 15.79 20.74
N GLY A 115 5.70 15.66 20.59
CA GLY A 115 4.86 16.72 20.01
C GLY A 115 4.80 16.73 18.49
N ILE A 116 5.23 15.67 17.80
CA ILE A 116 5.05 15.51 16.36
C ILE A 116 3.56 15.59 16.02
N LYS A 117 3.25 16.32 14.95
CA LYS A 117 1.86 16.53 14.48
C LYS A 117 1.58 15.95 13.10
N ASN A 118 2.57 15.36 12.46
CA ASN A 118 2.48 14.84 11.08
C ASN A 118 2.64 13.32 11.09
N TYR A 119 1.56 12.59 10.75
CA TYR A 119 1.50 11.14 10.75
C TYR A 119 1.18 10.64 9.35
N ILE A 120 2.13 10.02 8.70
CA ILE A 120 2.08 9.75 7.26
C ILE A 120 2.03 8.23 7.02
N GLY A 121 1.06 7.78 6.24
CA GLY A 121 1.00 6.39 5.79
C GLY A 121 2.26 6.01 5.01
N GLY A 122 2.79 4.80 5.23
CA GLY A 122 3.96 4.28 4.52
C GLY A 122 3.68 4.01 3.03
N ASN A 123 4.74 3.77 2.26
CA ASN A 123 4.60 3.22 0.92
C ASN A 123 3.89 1.86 0.98
N CYS A 124 3.05 1.58 0.00
CA CYS A 124 2.18 0.39 0.04
C CYS A 124 2.96 -0.93 0.05
N THR A 125 4.02 -1.06 -0.76
CA THR A 125 4.85 -2.28 -0.77
C THR A 125 5.70 -2.38 0.48
N VAL A 126 6.26 -1.28 0.96
CA VAL A 126 7.03 -1.23 2.22
C VAL A 126 6.16 -1.63 3.40
N SER A 127 4.95 -1.08 3.52
CA SER A 127 4.03 -1.43 4.61
C SER A 127 3.67 -2.92 4.58
N LEU A 128 3.33 -3.47 3.42
CA LEU A 128 2.97 -4.89 3.29
C LEU A 128 4.17 -5.81 3.57
N MET A 129 5.37 -5.46 3.12
CA MET A 129 6.61 -6.19 3.41
C MET A 129 6.90 -6.20 4.91
N LEU A 130 6.84 -5.03 5.55
CA LEU A 130 7.10 -4.90 6.98
C LEU A 130 6.05 -5.66 7.82
N MET A 131 4.78 -5.63 7.43
CA MET A 131 3.73 -6.44 8.04
C MET A 131 4.04 -7.94 7.92
N ALA A 132 4.40 -8.42 6.73
CA ALA A 132 4.69 -9.83 6.50
C ALA A 132 5.94 -10.32 7.26
N MET A 133 6.96 -9.47 7.40
CA MET A 133 8.26 -9.81 7.98
C MET A 133 8.47 -9.25 9.39
N ALA A 134 7.43 -8.71 10.02
CA ALA A 134 7.53 -7.98 11.30
C ALA A 134 8.32 -8.76 12.36
N GLY A 135 8.07 -10.04 12.51
CA GLY A 135 8.72 -10.87 13.54
C GLY A 135 10.24 -11.00 13.38
N LEU A 136 10.75 -11.01 12.16
CA LEU A 136 12.19 -11.02 11.90
C LEU A 136 12.82 -9.64 12.08
N PHE A 137 12.11 -8.55 11.71
CA PHE A 137 12.58 -7.18 11.95
C PHE A 137 12.61 -6.82 13.43
N GLN A 138 11.59 -7.19 14.19
CA GLN A 138 11.50 -6.93 15.64
C GLN A 138 12.62 -7.62 16.43
N ARG A 139 13.09 -8.79 15.95
CA ARG A 139 14.18 -9.56 16.58
C ARG A 139 15.55 -9.26 16.00
N ASP A 140 15.65 -8.28 15.08
CA ASP A 140 16.90 -7.88 14.40
C ASP A 140 17.62 -9.01 13.67
N GLU A 141 16.86 -9.96 13.09
CA GLU A 141 17.45 -11.14 12.44
C GLU A 141 17.83 -10.90 10.97
N ILE A 142 17.39 -9.79 10.36
CA ILE A 142 17.66 -9.49 8.95
C ILE A 142 18.94 -8.69 8.80
N GLU A 143 19.91 -9.23 8.05
CA GLU A 143 21.15 -8.55 7.67
C GLU A 143 20.91 -7.64 6.45
N TRP A 144 20.31 -8.18 5.40
CA TRP A 144 19.80 -7.47 4.22
C TRP A 144 18.69 -8.27 3.53
N MET A 145 17.95 -7.63 2.63
CA MET A 145 16.95 -8.34 1.83
C MET A 145 16.73 -7.69 0.46
N THR A 146 16.25 -8.51 -0.49
CA THR A 146 15.69 -7.99 -1.73
C THR A 146 14.18 -8.22 -1.77
N SER A 147 13.46 -7.26 -2.37
CA SER A 147 12.01 -7.35 -2.57
C SER A 147 11.68 -7.11 -4.04
N MET A 148 11.40 -8.18 -4.77
CA MET A 148 10.84 -8.11 -6.13
C MET A 148 9.34 -7.93 -6.01
N THR A 149 8.82 -6.76 -6.37
CA THR A 149 7.41 -6.42 -6.15
C THR A 149 6.58 -6.63 -7.41
N TYR A 150 5.39 -7.20 -7.26
CA TYR A 150 4.36 -7.36 -8.29
C TYR A 150 3.17 -6.48 -7.91
N GLN A 151 3.17 -5.25 -8.41
CA GLN A 151 2.25 -4.22 -7.93
C GLN A 151 0.99 -4.13 -8.78
N ALA A 152 -0.15 -4.19 -8.13
CA ALA A 152 -1.46 -4.05 -8.75
C ALA A 152 -1.72 -2.64 -9.32
N ALA A 153 -2.63 -2.54 -10.28
CA ALA A 153 -3.06 -1.29 -10.91
C ALA A 153 -3.58 -0.25 -9.90
N SER A 154 -4.18 -0.68 -8.79
CA SER A 154 -4.65 0.23 -7.72
C SER A 154 -3.56 1.14 -7.15
N GLY A 155 -2.29 0.71 -7.16
CA GLY A 155 -1.16 1.54 -6.74
C GLY A 155 -0.92 2.74 -7.65
N ALA A 156 -1.37 2.69 -8.91
CA ALA A 156 -1.37 3.81 -9.85
C ALA A 156 -2.71 4.59 -9.87
N GLY A 157 -3.66 4.23 -9.00
CA GLY A 157 -4.92 4.94 -8.84
C GLY A 157 -6.11 4.35 -9.60
N ALA A 158 -7.29 4.95 -9.40
CA ALA A 158 -8.55 4.44 -9.94
C ALA A 158 -8.60 4.49 -11.48
N ALA A 159 -7.93 5.46 -12.09
CA ALA A 159 -7.88 5.60 -13.56
C ALA A 159 -7.10 4.43 -14.19
N ALA A 160 -5.95 4.05 -13.62
CA ALA A 160 -5.18 2.88 -14.07
C ALA A 160 -5.95 1.55 -13.88
N MET A 161 -6.74 1.43 -12.82
CA MET A 161 -7.64 0.27 -12.66
C MET A 161 -8.71 0.22 -13.76
N ARG A 162 -9.26 1.37 -14.15
CA ARG A 162 -10.23 1.44 -15.27
C ARG A 162 -9.59 1.07 -16.61
N ASP A 163 -8.39 1.56 -16.89
CA ASP A 163 -7.65 1.20 -18.09
C ASP A 163 -7.41 -0.32 -18.13
N LEU A 164 -6.96 -0.92 -17.04
CA LEU A 164 -6.74 -2.36 -16.97
C LEU A 164 -8.02 -3.17 -17.31
N VAL A 165 -9.15 -2.81 -16.72
CA VAL A 165 -10.43 -3.50 -17.01
C VAL A 165 -10.85 -3.28 -18.46
N ALA A 166 -10.69 -2.07 -19.00
CA ALA A 166 -11.00 -1.76 -20.39
C ALA A 166 -10.10 -2.52 -21.38
N GLN A 167 -8.82 -2.68 -21.05
CA GLN A 167 -7.86 -3.50 -21.80
C GLN A 167 -8.26 -4.98 -21.77
N MET A 168 -8.57 -5.54 -20.60
CA MET A 168 -9.05 -6.93 -20.45
C MET A 168 -10.29 -7.17 -21.32
N ALA A 169 -11.26 -6.25 -21.28
CA ALA A 169 -12.47 -6.34 -22.08
C ALA A 169 -12.19 -6.24 -23.59
N ARG A 170 -11.20 -5.42 -24.00
CA ARG A 170 -10.82 -5.30 -25.43
C ARG A 170 -10.15 -6.58 -25.92
N VAL A 171 -9.22 -7.12 -25.13
CA VAL A 171 -8.53 -8.39 -25.44
C VAL A 171 -9.55 -9.54 -25.50
N GLY A 172 -10.46 -9.64 -24.53
CA GLY A 172 -11.52 -10.66 -24.53
C GLY A 172 -12.34 -10.63 -25.81
N ARG A 173 -12.86 -9.45 -26.18
CA ARG A 173 -13.65 -9.30 -27.42
C ARG A 173 -12.88 -9.65 -28.70
N SER A 174 -11.58 -9.39 -28.76
CA SER A 174 -10.78 -9.72 -29.97
C SER A 174 -10.54 -11.23 -30.11
N ALA A 175 -10.49 -11.95 -29.01
CA ALA A 175 -10.27 -13.39 -29.00
C ALA A 175 -11.58 -14.21 -29.05
N GLU A 176 -12.73 -13.61 -28.69
CA GLU A 176 -14.02 -14.30 -28.53
C GLU A 176 -14.42 -15.16 -29.74
N PRO A 177 -14.37 -14.68 -31.01
CA PRO A 177 -14.75 -15.49 -32.16
C PRO A 177 -13.85 -16.71 -32.36
N LEU A 178 -12.56 -16.60 -32.01
CA LEU A 178 -11.62 -17.69 -32.11
C LEU A 178 -11.79 -18.71 -30.96
N LEU A 179 -12.22 -18.25 -29.77
CA LEU A 179 -12.52 -19.13 -28.63
C LEU A 179 -13.80 -19.94 -28.85
N GLU A 180 -14.77 -19.41 -29.61
CA GLU A 180 -16.01 -20.07 -29.94
C GLU A 180 -15.86 -21.11 -31.07
N ASP A 181 -14.85 -20.99 -31.92
CA ASP A 181 -14.57 -21.94 -32.99
C ASP A 181 -13.62 -23.07 -32.52
N PRO A 182 -14.12 -24.32 -32.37
CA PRO A 182 -13.28 -25.44 -31.96
C PRO A 182 -12.13 -25.78 -32.94
N ALA A 183 -12.17 -25.25 -34.18
CA ALA A 183 -11.10 -25.44 -35.16
C ALA A 183 -9.98 -24.41 -35.03
N SER A 184 -10.16 -23.37 -34.23
CA SER A 184 -9.15 -22.34 -33.99
C SER A 184 -7.92 -22.92 -33.32
N VAL A 185 -6.73 -22.58 -33.83
CA VAL A 185 -5.48 -22.98 -33.19
C VAL A 185 -5.02 -21.90 -32.21
N ILE A 186 -4.36 -22.31 -31.12
CA ILE A 186 -3.95 -21.40 -30.04
C ILE A 186 -3.06 -20.25 -30.53
N LEU A 187 -2.26 -20.46 -31.56
CA LEU A 187 -1.38 -19.40 -32.11
C LEU A 187 -2.17 -18.29 -32.84
N ASP A 188 -3.38 -18.55 -33.35
CA ASP A 188 -4.23 -17.52 -33.92
C ASP A 188 -4.86 -16.69 -32.81
N ILE A 189 -5.26 -17.31 -31.71
CA ILE A 189 -5.70 -16.62 -30.50
C ILE A 189 -4.59 -15.76 -29.93
N ASP A 190 -3.37 -16.28 -29.79
CA ASP A 190 -2.20 -15.54 -29.31
C ASP A 190 -1.90 -14.31 -30.19
N ARG A 191 -1.99 -14.49 -31.53
CA ARG A 191 -1.79 -13.39 -32.49
C ARG A 191 -2.85 -12.30 -32.30
N ALA A 192 -4.13 -12.64 -32.20
CA ALA A 192 -5.22 -11.69 -32.00
C ALA A 192 -5.06 -10.90 -30.69
N VAL A 193 -4.66 -11.57 -29.59
CA VAL A 193 -4.32 -10.94 -28.31
C VAL A 193 -3.14 -9.98 -28.47
N THR A 194 -2.06 -10.44 -29.08
CA THR A 194 -0.82 -9.64 -29.25
C THR A 194 -1.07 -8.41 -30.12
N GLU A 195 -1.78 -8.54 -31.23
CA GLU A 195 -2.15 -7.43 -32.11
C GLU A 195 -3.03 -6.42 -31.36
N THR A 196 -3.99 -6.89 -30.57
CA THR A 196 -4.83 -6.03 -29.74
C THR A 196 -4.01 -5.26 -28.69
N LEU A 197 -3.07 -5.91 -28.00
CA LEU A 197 -2.20 -5.26 -27.02
C LEU A 197 -1.27 -4.20 -27.65
N ARG A 198 -0.87 -4.39 -28.90
CA ARG A 198 -0.03 -3.46 -29.66
C ARG A 198 -0.82 -2.36 -30.37
N SER A 199 -2.14 -2.46 -30.40
CA SER A 199 -3.01 -1.50 -31.08
C SER A 199 -2.90 -0.10 -30.48
N ALA A 200 -2.93 0.92 -31.34
CA ALA A 200 -3.01 2.31 -30.93
C ALA A 200 -4.32 2.63 -30.18
N ASP A 201 -5.38 1.90 -30.47
CA ASP A 201 -6.72 2.09 -29.89
C ASP A 201 -6.88 1.40 -28.53
N LEU A 202 -5.84 0.73 -28.02
CA LEU A 202 -5.92 0.12 -26.69
C LEU A 202 -6.04 1.22 -25.62
N PRO A 203 -7.01 1.14 -24.68
CA PRO A 203 -7.12 2.11 -23.59
C PRO A 203 -5.88 2.07 -22.68
N LYS A 204 -5.06 3.14 -22.69
CA LYS A 204 -3.80 3.23 -21.93
C LYS A 204 -3.44 4.66 -21.51
N SER A 205 -4.46 5.51 -21.35
CA SER A 205 -4.26 6.93 -21.03
C SER A 205 -3.59 7.17 -19.66
N ASN A 206 -3.67 6.19 -18.77
CA ASN A 206 -3.12 6.27 -17.40
C ASN A 206 -2.01 5.22 -17.14
N THR A 207 -1.79 4.28 -18.05
CA THR A 207 -0.76 3.23 -17.91
C THR A 207 0.39 3.38 -18.89
N GLU A 208 0.29 4.31 -19.86
CA GLU A 208 1.18 4.53 -21.00
C GLU A 208 1.39 3.29 -21.89
N PHE A 209 1.54 2.11 -21.27
CA PHE A 209 1.79 0.82 -21.93
C PHE A 209 0.70 -0.19 -21.58
N PRO A 210 0.52 -1.24 -22.39
CA PRO A 210 -0.40 -2.33 -22.09
C PRO A 210 -0.07 -2.99 -20.77
N LEU A 211 -1.09 -3.19 -19.93
CA LEU A 211 -0.97 -3.85 -18.63
C LEU A 211 -1.74 -5.18 -18.57
N ALA A 212 -2.90 -5.28 -19.23
CA ALA A 212 -3.64 -6.53 -19.31
C ALA A 212 -2.80 -7.59 -20.06
N GLY A 213 -2.61 -8.76 -19.47
CA GLY A 213 -1.77 -9.81 -20.05
C GLY A 213 -0.28 -9.44 -20.19
N SER A 214 0.19 -8.39 -19.50
CA SER A 214 1.56 -7.89 -19.57
C SER A 214 2.06 -7.45 -18.19
N LEU A 215 3.27 -6.91 -18.15
CA LEU A 215 3.86 -6.28 -16.98
C LEU A 215 4.72 -5.06 -17.41
N LEU A 216 4.91 -4.12 -16.47
CA LEU A 216 5.76 -2.95 -16.69
C LEU A 216 6.88 -2.95 -15.63
N PRO A 217 8.15 -3.13 -16.02
CA PRO A 217 9.27 -3.30 -15.07
C PRO A 217 9.86 -1.95 -14.60
N TRP A 218 9.04 -0.92 -14.53
CA TRP A 218 9.41 0.41 -14.03
C TRP A 218 8.21 1.08 -13.38
N ILE A 219 8.39 1.58 -12.16
CA ILE A 219 7.36 2.33 -11.42
C ILE A 219 7.97 3.61 -10.85
N ASP A 220 7.25 4.74 -11.01
CA ASP A 220 7.67 6.06 -10.54
C ASP A 220 8.87 6.63 -11.31
N LYS A 221 9.45 7.73 -10.83
CA LYS A 221 10.48 8.51 -11.52
C LYS A 221 11.83 7.83 -11.47
N ASP A 222 12.64 8.03 -12.51
CA ASP A 222 14.05 7.70 -12.53
C ASP A 222 14.82 8.65 -11.59
N LEU A 223 15.71 8.08 -10.78
CA LEU A 223 16.60 8.84 -9.89
C LEU A 223 17.96 9.17 -10.53
N GLY A 224 18.19 8.75 -11.77
CA GLY A 224 19.43 9.01 -12.51
C GLY A 224 20.61 8.11 -12.14
N ASN A 225 20.42 7.13 -11.30
CA ASN A 225 21.41 6.14 -10.87
C ASN A 225 21.05 4.69 -11.27
N GLY A 226 20.04 4.53 -12.15
CA GLY A 226 19.50 3.23 -12.56
C GLY A 226 18.40 2.69 -11.64
N GLN A 227 18.07 3.39 -10.57
CA GLN A 227 17.01 3.03 -9.61
C GLN A 227 15.78 3.91 -9.85
N SER A 228 14.60 3.33 -9.77
CA SER A 228 13.37 4.10 -9.72
C SER A 228 13.12 4.63 -8.29
N ARG A 229 12.33 5.70 -8.20
CA ARG A 229 11.95 6.24 -6.88
C ARG A 229 11.15 5.21 -6.06
N GLU A 230 10.39 4.34 -6.69
CA GLU A 230 9.64 3.29 -5.99
C GLU A 230 10.57 2.27 -5.33
N GLU A 231 11.65 1.88 -5.99
CA GLU A 231 12.67 0.97 -5.45
C GLU A 231 13.43 1.61 -4.28
N TRP A 232 13.83 2.87 -4.42
CA TRP A 232 14.48 3.63 -3.35
C TRP A 232 13.67 3.66 -2.05
N LYS A 233 12.33 3.71 -2.13
CA LYS A 233 11.45 3.72 -0.96
C LYS A 233 11.62 2.48 -0.08
N ALA A 234 11.98 1.34 -0.66
CA ALA A 234 12.15 0.09 0.09
C ALA A 234 13.14 0.28 1.25
N GLN A 235 14.33 0.79 0.97
CA GLN A 235 15.33 1.03 2.01
C GLN A 235 15.01 2.27 2.86
N ALA A 236 14.70 3.41 2.23
CA ALA A 236 14.55 4.67 2.93
C ALA A 236 13.38 4.67 3.93
N GLU A 237 12.20 4.24 3.48
CA GLU A 237 11.01 4.26 4.32
C GLU A 237 10.99 3.11 5.33
N ALA A 238 11.41 1.89 4.96
CA ALA A 238 11.45 0.77 5.90
C ALA A 238 12.36 1.10 7.09
N ASN A 239 13.56 1.62 6.84
CA ASN A 239 14.48 1.99 7.94
C ASN A 239 13.93 3.14 8.79
N LYS A 240 13.23 4.11 8.21
CA LYS A 240 12.53 5.16 8.97
C LYS A 240 11.42 4.60 9.85
N ILE A 241 10.57 3.72 9.32
CA ILE A 241 9.51 3.05 10.09
C ILE A 241 10.11 2.26 11.26
N LEU A 242 11.18 1.52 11.02
CA LEU A 242 11.87 0.70 12.01
C LEU A 242 12.74 1.52 12.98
N GLY A 243 12.90 2.82 12.77
CA GLY A 243 13.74 3.68 13.60
C GLY A 243 15.23 3.38 13.52
N ARG A 244 15.72 2.89 12.38
CA ARG A 244 17.09 2.46 12.13
C ARG A 244 18.01 3.64 11.74
N ASN A 245 18.13 4.61 12.64
CA ASN A 245 19.02 5.76 12.45
C ASN A 245 20.48 5.33 12.62
N GLY A 246 21.26 5.37 11.53
CA GLY A 246 22.70 5.04 11.54
C GLY A 246 23.05 3.55 11.42
N ASN A 247 22.07 2.63 11.46
CA ASN A 247 22.26 1.19 11.25
C ASN A 247 21.17 0.67 10.29
N ALA A 248 21.18 1.20 9.09
CA ALA A 248 20.18 0.84 8.07
C ALA A 248 20.33 -0.62 7.61
N ILE A 249 19.21 -1.32 7.51
CA ILE A 249 19.17 -2.63 6.85
C ILE A 249 19.17 -2.36 5.34
N PRO A 250 20.14 -2.90 4.58
CA PRO A 250 20.16 -2.78 3.12
C PRO A 250 18.96 -3.47 2.50
N MET A 251 18.20 -2.75 1.68
CA MET A 251 17.03 -3.26 0.97
C MET A 251 16.99 -2.69 -0.44
N ASP A 252 16.79 -3.54 -1.43
CA ASP A 252 16.61 -3.14 -2.82
C ASP A 252 15.76 -4.18 -3.56
N GLY A 253 15.48 -3.94 -4.84
CA GLY A 253 14.74 -4.88 -5.67
C GLY A 253 14.28 -4.24 -6.97
N VAL A 254 13.41 -4.93 -7.69
CA VAL A 254 12.78 -4.39 -8.89
C VAL A 254 11.28 -4.25 -8.66
N CYS A 255 10.75 -3.08 -9.00
CA CYS A 255 9.33 -2.79 -8.85
C CYS A 255 8.60 -2.95 -10.19
N VAL A 256 7.71 -3.93 -10.24
CA VAL A 256 6.98 -4.32 -11.46
C VAL A 256 5.49 -4.05 -11.29
N ARG A 257 4.87 -3.32 -12.24
CA ARG A 257 3.41 -3.20 -12.35
C ARG A 257 2.86 -4.40 -13.09
N ILE A 258 1.82 -5.04 -12.56
CA ILE A 258 1.18 -6.21 -13.15
C ILE A 258 -0.32 -6.02 -13.36
N GLY A 259 -0.92 -6.86 -14.20
CA GLY A 259 -2.35 -6.87 -14.50
C GLY A 259 -3.25 -7.38 -13.37
N ALA A 260 -2.87 -7.20 -12.11
CA ALA A 260 -3.73 -7.41 -10.95
C ALA A 260 -4.45 -6.12 -10.57
N MET A 261 -5.68 -6.23 -10.05
CA MET A 261 -6.50 -5.06 -9.74
C MET A 261 -6.06 -4.35 -8.45
N ARG A 262 -5.86 -5.08 -7.35
CA ARG A 262 -5.84 -4.47 -6.01
C ARG A 262 -4.71 -4.91 -5.09
N CYS A 263 -4.30 -6.16 -5.08
CA CYS A 263 -3.29 -6.68 -4.15
C CYS A 263 -1.89 -6.61 -4.74
N HIS A 264 -0.92 -6.21 -3.92
CA HIS A 264 0.50 -6.33 -4.24
C HIS A 264 1.04 -7.65 -3.74
N SER A 265 1.87 -8.28 -4.55
CA SER A 265 2.62 -9.48 -4.16
C SER A 265 4.12 -9.15 -4.15
N GLN A 266 4.89 -9.88 -3.36
CA GLN A 266 6.33 -9.67 -3.25
C GLN A 266 7.06 -11.00 -3.09
N ALA A 267 8.10 -11.20 -3.91
CA ALA A 267 9.05 -12.29 -3.74
C ALA A 267 10.30 -11.74 -3.03
N LEU A 268 10.64 -12.34 -1.90
CA LEU A 268 11.69 -11.85 -1.01
C LEU A 268 12.85 -12.84 -0.99
N THR A 269 14.07 -12.30 -1.07
CA THR A 269 15.29 -12.99 -0.70
C THR A 269 15.87 -12.31 0.53
N ILE A 270 16.08 -13.07 1.58
CA ILE A 270 16.45 -12.55 2.90
C ILE A 270 17.77 -13.19 3.31
N LYS A 271 18.74 -12.36 3.68
CA LYS A 271 19.95 -12.80 4.40
C LYS A 271 19.72 -12.56 5.89
N LEU A 272 19.78 -13.63 6.65
CA LEU A 272 19.73 -13.57 8.11
C LEU A 272 21.13 -13.30 8.69
N ARG A 273 21.18 -12.64 9.83
CA ARG A 273 22.40 -12.38 10.60
C ARG A 273 23.02 -13.67 11.15
N ARG A 274 22.18 -14.66 11.43
CA ARG A 274 22.58 -16.00 11.85
C ARG A 274 21.66 -17.06 11.21
N PRO A 275 22.12 -18.29 11.03
CA PRO A 275 21.23 -19.38 10.62
C PRO A 275 20.14 -19.62 11.68
N LEU A 276 18.90 -19.75 11.22
CA LEU A 276 17.73 -20.08 12.05
C LEU A 276 17.07 -21.37 11.53
N PRO A 277 16.57 -22.25 12.39
CA PRO A 277 15.63 -23.31 11.99
C PRO A 277 14.36 -22.73 11.36
N MET A 278 13.73 -23.47 10.44
CA MET A 278 12.54 -22.94 9.75
C MET A 278 11.32 -22.78 10.66
N ASP A 279 11.15 -23.69 11.61
CA ASP A 279 10.10 -23.59 12.63
C ASP A 279 10.25 -22.36 13.53
N GLU A 280 11.50 -21.98 13.87
CA GLU A 280 11.78 -20.74 14.59
C GLU A 280 11.42 -19.50 13.76
N VAL A 281 11.76 -19.50 12.44
CA VAL A 281 11.40 -18.44 11.51
C VAL A 281 9.87 -18.31 11.40
N GLU A 282 9.18 -19.43 11.17
CA GLU A 282 7.72 -19.46 11.06
C GLU A 282 7.03 -19.00 12.36
N GLY A 283 7.53 -19.44 13.51
CA GLY A 283 7.07 -19.01 14.83
C GLY A 283 7.24 -17.50 15.05
N MET A 284 8.44 -16.97 14.75
CA MET A 284 8.70 -15.52 14.86
C MET A 284 7.74 -14.69 14.00
N LEU A 285 7.43 -15.15 12.79
CA LEU A 285 6.50 -14.44 11.91
C LEU A 285 5.06 -14.55 12.41
N ALA A 286 4.62 -15.74 12.82
CA ALA A 286 3.26 -15.98 13.30
C ALA A 286 2.92 -15.17 14.57
N ASP A 287 3.90 -15.00 15.46
CA ASP A 287 3.72 -14.30 16.74
C ASP A 287 3.83 -12.77 16.64
N ALA A 288 4.12 -12.21 15.46
CA ALA A 288 4.42 -10.79 15.34
C ALA A 288 3.20 -9.88 15.57
N HIS A 289 2.07 -10.22 15.03
CA HIS A 289 0.78 -9.50 15.17
C HIS A 289 -0.38 -10.30 14.56
N ASP A 290 -1.61 -9.94 14.87
CA ASP A 290 -2.85 -10.66 14.51
C ASP A 290 -3.12 -10.78 12.99
N TRP A 291 -2.52 -9.95 12.17
CA TRP A 291 -2.80 -9.90 10.72
C TRP A 291 -1.82 -10.69 9.86
N VAL A 292 -0.67 -11.07 10.37
CA VAL A 292 0.23 -11.96 9.63
C VAL A 292 -0.33 -13.39 9.66
N LYS A 293 -0.26 -14.07 8.52
CA LYS A 293 -0.68 -15.46 8.40
C LYS A 293 0.44 -16.26 7.74
N VAL A 294 1.08 -17.14 8.48
CA VAL A 294 2.07 -18.06 7.91
C VAL A 294 1.33 -19.16 7.16
N VAL A 295 1.64 -19.29 5.87
CA VAL A 295 1.06 -20.29 4.96
C VAL A 295 2.07 -21.42 4.78
N PRO A 296 1.70 -22.69 5.06
CA PRO A 296 2.60 -23.82 4.88
C PRO A 296 3.19 -23.87 3.47
N ASN A 297 4.48 -24.19 3.37
CA ASN A 297 5.16 -24.25 2.08
C ASN A 297 4.79 -25.53 1.30
N ARG A 298 3.52 -25.68 0.97
CA ARG A 298 2.95 -26.73 0.13
C ARG A 298 2.26 -26.12 -1.08
N ARG A 299 2.16 -26.90 -2.16
CA ARG A 299 1.66 -26.40 -3.44
C ARG A 299 0.21 -25.90 -3.34
N GLU A 300 -0.66 -26.69 -2.74
CA GLU A 300 -2.10 -26.44 -2.67
C GLU A 300 -2.39 -25.17 -1.85
N GLU A 301 -1.82 -25.04 -0.67
CA GLU A 301 -1.99 -23.88 0.21
C GLU A 301 -1.37 -22.62 -0.41
N SER A 302 -0.21 -22.74 -1.05
CA SER A 302 0.42 -21.60 -1.72
C SER A 302 -0.46 -21.05 -2.85
N LEU A 303 -1.07 -21.91 -3.67
CA LEU A 303 -1.95 -21.52 -4.76
C LEU A 303 -3.31 -20.99 -4.26
N ALA A 304 -3.81 -21.55 -3.17
CA ALA A 304 -5.10 -21.15 -2.60
C ALA A 304 -5.04 -19.82 -1.83
N GLU A 305 -3.91 -19.51 -1.17
CA GLU A 305 -3.86 -18.44 -0.19
C GLU A 305 -2.92 -17.28 -0.56
N LEU A 306 -1.88 -17.51 -1.39
CA LEU A 306 -0.88 -16.50 -1.74
C LEU A 306 -1.17 -15.82 -3.09
N THR A 307 -2.44 -15.50 -3.36
CA THR A 307 -2.83 -14.87 -4.62
C THR A 307 -3.61 -13.57 -4.39
N PRO A 308 -3.53 -12.59 -5.31
CA PRO A 308 -4.35 -11.38 -5.24
C PRO A 308 -5.85 -11.65 -5.07
N ALA A 309 -6.39 -12.68 -5.73
CA ALA A 309 -7.80 -13.05 -5.64
C ALA A 309 -8.18 -13.54 -4.24
N ALA A 310 -7.30 -14.30 -3.58
CA ALA A 310 -7.56 -14.84 -2.24
C ALA A 310 -7.54 -13.75 -1.15
N VAL A 311 -6.78 -12.67 -1.35
CA VAL A 311 -6.47 -11.67 -0.31
C VAL A 311 -7.23 -10.35 -0.49
N THR A 312 -7.75 -10.07 -1.68
CA THR A 312 -8.52 -8.85 -1.93
C THR A 312 -9.63 -8.64 -0.89
N GLY A 313 -9.63 -7.47 -0.25
CA GLY A 313 -10.61 -7.08 0.76
C GLY A 313 -10.34 -7.62 2.16
N LYS A 314 -9.23 -8.34 2.39
CA LYS A 314 -8.87 -8.90 3.70
C LYS A 314 -7.74 -8.12 4.35
N LEU A 315 -7.79 -7.98 5.67
CA LEU A 315 -6.70 -7.40 6.46
C LEU A 315 -5.53 -8.38 6.68
N SER A 316 -5.76 -9.68 6.50
CA SER A 316 -4.67 -10.66 6.63
C SER A 316 -3.60 -10.41 5.58
N VAL A 317 -2.34 -10.50 6.01
CA VAL A 317 -1.14 -10.44 5.17
C VAL A 317 -0.48 -11.81 5.20
N PRO A 318 -0.87 -12.74 4.31
CA PRO A 318 -0.27 -14.05 4.27
C PRO A 318 1.19 -13.99 3.79
N VAL A 319 2.03 -14.79 4.42
CA VAL A 319 3.41 -15.05 4.05
C VAL A 319 3.63 -16.55 3.95
N GLY A 320 4.22 -16.98 2.88
CA GLY A 320 4.52 -18.40 2.64
C GLY A 320 5.67 -18.57 1.65
N ARG A 321 5.79 -19.75 1.03
CA ARG A 321 6.96 -20.10 0.23
C ARG A 321 8.26 -19.97 1.03
N LEU A 322 8.13 -20.02 2.36
CA LEU A 322 9.25 -19.96 3.29
C LEU A 322 10.13 -21.20 3.13
N ARG A 323 11.38 -21.00 2.80
CA ARG A 323 12.36 -22.08 2.66
C ARG A 323 13.79 -21.55 2.70
N LYS A 324 14.73 -22.40 3.09
CA LYS A 324 16.15 -22.16 2.90
C LYS A 324 16.51 -22.11 1.42
N LEU A 325 17.43 -21.24 1.05
CA LEU A 325 18.00 -21.18 -0.28
C LEU A 325 19.32 -21.97 -0.36
N PRO A 326 19.67 -22.54 -1.54
CA PRO A 326 20.91 -23.33 -1.68
C PRO A 326 22.19 -22.49 -1.58
N MET A 327 22.08 -21.16 -1.45
CA MET A 327 23.21 -20.25 -1.26
C MET A 327 23.81 -20.32 0.15
N GLY A 328 23.17 -21.00 1.10
CA GLY A 328 23.66 -21.22 2.46
C GLY A 328 22.56 -21.12 3.51
N GLU A 329 22.84 -21.60 4.72
CA GLU A 329 21.88 -21.74 5.83
C GLU A 329 21.25 -20.42 6.31
N GLY A 330 21.92 -19.29 6.10
CA GLY A 330 21.40 -17.97 6.45
C GLY A 330 20.58 -17.29 5.35
N TYR A 331 20.26 -17.97 4.25
CA TYR A 331 19.48 -17.38 3.15
C TYR A 331 18.09 -18.00 3.07
N LEU A 332 17.07 -17.13 3.05
CA LEU A 332 15.67 -17.54 2.96
C LEU A 332 15.01 -16.98 1.70
N ALA A 333 14.06 -17.71 1.16
CA ALA A 333 13.03 -17.19 0.28
C ALA A 333 11.73 -17.05 1.06
N ALA A 334 10.94 -16.02 0.72
CA ALA A 334 9.57 -15.88 1.15
C ALA A 334 8.73 -15.27 0.02
N PHE A 335 7.42 -15.46 0.09
CA PHE A 335 6.46 -14.79 -0.78
C PHE A 335 5.30 -14.28 0.07
N THR A 336 4.91 -13.03 -0.16
CA THR A 336 3.78 -12.42 0.53
C THR A 336 2.85 -11.74 -0.44
N VAL A 337 1.60 -11.58 -0.05
CA VAL A 337 0.58 -10.82 -0.76
C VAL A 337 -0.28 -10.04 0.23
N GLY A 338 -0.67 -8.82 -0.12
CA GLY A 338 -1.52 -8.00 0.75
C GLY A 338 -2.36 -7.01 -0.03
N ASP A 339 -3.48 -6.62 0.57
CA ASP A 339 -4.37 -5.62 -0.03
C ASP A 339 -3.79 -4.21 0.15
N GLN A 340 -3.34 -3.65 -0.95
CA GLN A 340 -2.72 -2.33 -1.01
C GLN A 340 -3.66 -1.20 -0.54
N LEU A 341 -4.96 -1.32 -0.73
CA LEU A 341 -5.91 -0.30 -0.30
C LEU A 341 -6.22 -0.36 1.21
N LEU A 342 -5.87 -1.47 1.86
CA LEU A 342 -5.96 -1.65 3.32
C LEU A 342 -4.64 -1.25 3.99
N TRP A 343 -3.76 -2.19 4.31
CA TRP A 343 -2.48 -1.91 5.00
C TRP A 343 -1.51 -1.03 4.21
N GLY A 344 -1.60 -1.06 2.88
CA GLY A 344 -0.82 -0.16 2.02
C GLY A 344 -1.34 1.28 1.96
N ALA A 345 -2.54 1.59 2.52
CA ALA A 345 -3.14 2.92 2.40
C ALA A 345 -4.08 3.30 3.56
N ALA A 346 -5.32 2.77 3.59
CA ALA A 346 -6.37 3.29 4.45
C ALA A 346 -6.27 2.86 5.92
N GLU A 347 -5.87 1.62 6.18
CA GLU A 347 -5.90 1.06 7.54
C GLU A 347 -4.93 1.74 8.51
N PRO A 348 -3.66 2.06 8.16
CA PRO A 348 -2.79 2.82 9.05
C PRO A 348 -3.36 4.20 9.41
N LEU A 349 -4.01 4.89 8.44
CA LEU A 349 -4.62 6.21 8.69
C LEU A 349 -5.80 6.09 9.67
N ARG A 350 -6.68 5.11 9.47
CA ARG A 350 -7.80 4.81 10.37
C ARG A 350 -7.31 4.55 11.79
N ARG A 351 -6.32 3.67 11.92
CA ARG A 351 -5.76 3.28 13.22
C ARG A 351 -5.08 4.45 13.93
N MET A 352 -4.42 5.34 13.18
CA MET A 352 -3.85 6.54 13.77
C MET A 352 -4.92 7.47 14.37
N VAL A 353 -6.11 7.56 13.76
CA VAL A 353 -7.24 8.30 14.37
C VAL A 353 -7.61 7.70 15.72
N ARG A 354 -7.70 6.36 15.82
CA ARG A 354 -7.97 5.68 17.10
C ARG A 354 -6.90 5.97 18.14
N ILE A 355 -5.63 5.89 17.74
CA ILE A 355 -4.49 6.20 18.63
C ILE A 355 -4.61 7.64 19.16
N LEU A 356 -4.97 8.61 18.30
CA LEU A 356 -5.15 10.01 18.73
C LEU A 356 -6.35 10.16 19.68
N VAL A 357 -7.46 9.47 19.44
CA VAL A 357 -8.63 9.48 20.33
C VAL A 357 -8.26 8.89 21.69
N ASP A 358 -7.58 7.75 21.70
CA ASP A 358 -7.15 7.08 22.93
C ASP A 358 -6.11 7.91 23.72
N ALA A 359 -5.28 8.70 23.01
CA ALA A 359 -4.37 9.69 23.59
C ALA A 359 -5.07 10.99 24.08
N GLY A 360 -6.41 11.05 24.03
CA GLY A 360 -7.19 12.17 24.58
C GLY A 360 -7.25 13.41 23.67
N VAL A 361 -6.94 13.28 22.39
CA VAL A 361 -7.18 14.36 21.40
C VAL A 361 -8.68 14.55 21.27
N LYS A 362 -9.17 15.67 21.80
CA LYS A 362 -10.60 15.99 21.84
C LYS A 362 -11.20 16.20 20.46
N ARG A 363 -12.48 15.81 20.35
CA ARG A 363 -13.37 16.02 19.19
C ARG A 363 -13.42 17.45 18.71
#